data_e5a6c5b39341e23a509e6e7497a37ee7
#
_entry.id   e5a6c5b39341e23a509e6e7497a37ee7
#
_cell.length_a   1.000
_cell.length_b   1.000
_cell.length_c   1.000
_cell.angle_alpha   90.00
_cell.angle_beta   90.00
_cell.angle_gamma   90.00
#
_symmetry.space_group_name_H-M   'P 1'
#
loop_
_entity.id
_entity.type
_entity.pdbx_description
1 polymer ?
#
loop_
_entity_poly.entity_id
_entity_poly.type
_entity_poly.pdbx_seq_one_letter_code
_entity_poly.pdbx_strand_id
1 'polypeptide(L)'
;MGLTKRSLLVVAVFSLLAFSSLRNTRAMHKSVVTIEEEGIKEIEYEIVVPIQDLPKDQHKDFLDAIGFQESGNRYDIVNRYGYMGRYQFGKSTLKTLRIKVSTSEFLKDTLLQEEAMTKLLMFNKKRLQKYIDKYSGEIVNGVLITESGLLAAAHLGGAGSVKKWFKTGKVRSDGNGVKITSYMKKFSGYKLDLN
;
A
#
# COMPACT_ATOMS: atom_id res chain seq x y z
N MET A 1 -54.37 -9.00 21.60
CA MET A 1 -53.42 -10.06 21.16
C MET A 1 -52.24 -9.34 20.48
N GLY A 2 -51.18 -9.11 21.22
CA GLY A 2 -49.99 -8.35 20.74
C GLY A 2 -48.98 -9.27 20.06
N LEU A 3 -48.68 -8.99 18.78
CA LEU A 3 -47.57 -9.60 18.10
C LEU A 3 -46.27 -8.95 18.63
N THR A 4 -45.51 -9.69 19.43
CA THR A 4 -44.15 -9.34 19.80
C THR A 4 -43.27 -9.45 18.55
N LYS A 5 -42.71 -8.31 18.11
CA LYS A 5 -41.63 -8.29 17.10
C LYS A 5 -40.40 -9.00 17.70
N ARG A 6 -40.07 -10.18 17.20
CA ARG A 6 -38.84 -10.91 17.54
C ARG A 6 -37.69 -10.32 16.72
N SER A 7 -36.66 -9.88 17.38
CA SER A 7 -35.46 -9.38 16.74
C SER A 7 -34.61 -10.56 16.24
N LEU A 8 -34.39 -10.64 14.95
CA LEU A 8 -33.47 -11.59 14.33
C LEU A 8 -32.04 -11.07 14.50
N LEU A 9 -31.21 -11.83 15.26
CA LEU A 9 -29.78 -11.52 15.38
C LEU A 9 -29.03 -12.28 14.29
N VAL A 10 -28.51 -11.55 13.30
CA VAL A 10 -27.67 -12.13 12.23
C VAL A 10 -26.20 -11.88 12.58
N VAL A 11 -25.45 -12.93 12.88
CA VAL A 11 -24.00 -12.86 13.06
C VAL A 11 -23.32 -13.35 11.80
N ALA A 12 -22.62 -12.46 11.10
CA ALA A 12 -21.90 -12.79 9.89
C ALA A 12 -20.41 -13.05 10.20
N VAL A 13 -19.96 -14.28 9.98
CA VAL A 13 -18.53 -14.64 10.06
C VAL A 13 -17.98 -14.77 8.65
N PHE A 14 -16.94 -13.99 8.33
CA PHE A 14 -16.27 -14.06 7.04
C PHE A 14 -15.03 -14.97 7.17
N SER A 15 -15.01 -16.08 6.47
CA SER A 15 -13.80 -16.87 6.26
C SER A 15 -13.38 -16.81 4.80
N LEU A 16 -12.10 -16.54 4.56
CA LEU A 16 -11.51 -16.52 3.22
C LEU A 16 -11.05 -17.94 2.90
N LEU A 17 -11.85 -18.71 2.16
CA LEU A 17 -11.42 -20.03 1.70
C LEU A 17 -11.76 -20.24 0.22
N ALA A 18 -10.76 -20.72 -0.48
CA ALA A 18 -10.71 -21.37 -1.78
C ALA A 18 -10.80 -20.50 -3.06
N PHE A 19 -9.78 -20.69 -3.88
CA PHE A 19 -9.75 -20.32 -5.29
C PHE A 19 -10.68 -21.22 -6.10
N SER A 20 -11.73 -20.67 -6.67
CA SER A 20 -12.43 -21.33 -7.76
C SER A 20 -11.83 -20.90 -9.11
N SER A 21 -11.77 -21.82 -10.07
CA SER A 21 -11.08 -21.68 -11.36
C SER A 21 -11.73 -20.72 -12.38
N LEU A 22 -12.64 -19.87 -11.95
CA LEU A 22 -13.21 -18.81 -12.79
C LEU A 22 -12.27 -17.61 -12.81
N ARG A 23 -11.67 -17.34 -13.96
CA ARG A 23 -10.61 -16.34 -14.16
C ARG A 23 -10.94 -14.90 -13.71
N ASN A 24 -12.21 -14.57 -13.41
CA ASN A 24 -12.67 -13.22 -13.11
C ASN A 24 -13.54 -13.10 -11.84
N THR A 25 -13.61 -14.12 -10.98
CA THR A 25 -14.40 -14.07 -9.76
C THR A 25 -13.63 -14.64 -8.58
N ARG A 26 -13.86 -14.08 -7.38
CA ARG A 26 -13.35 -14.62 -6.11
C ARG A 26 -14.54 -15.05 -5.28
N ALA A 27 -14.55 -16.32 -4.87
CA ALA A 27 -15.55 -16.83 -3.94
C ALA A 27 -15.24 -16.39 -2.51
N MET A 28 -16.24 -15.83 -1.83
CA MET A 28 -16.17 -15.53 -0.41
C MET A 28 -17.23 -16.40 0.30
N HIS A 29 -16.78 -17.25 1.21
CA HIS A 29 -17.69 -18.00 2.07
C HIS A 29 -18.25 -17.09 3.16
N LYS A 30 -19.56 -17.06 3.28
CA LYS A 30 -20.26 -16.40 4.37
C LYS A 30 -21.16 -17.42 5.07
N SER A 31 -20.86 -17.72 6.32
CA SER A 31 -21.74 -18.51 7.17
C SER A 31 -22.71 -17.58 7.89
N VAL A 32 -23.99 -17.83 7.78
CA VAL A 32 -25.04 -17.14 8.56
C VAL A 32 -25.68 -18.14 9.50
N VAL A 33 -25.59 -17.85 10.78
CA VAL A 33 -26.28 -18.61 11.83
C VAL A 33 -27.64 -17.96 12.06
N THR A 34 -28.70 -18.67 11.71
CA THR A 34 -30.08 -18.25 12.01
C THR A 34 -30.56 -19.06 13.22
N ILE A 35 -30.99 -18.37 14.27
CA ILE A 35 -31.59 -18.99 15.46
C ILE A 35 -33.09 -18.98 15.27
N GLU A 36 -33.69 -20.14 15.02
CA GLU A 36 -35.14 -20.35 15.03
C GLU A 36 -35.56 -21.09 16.33
N GLU A 37 -36.84 -21.06 16.68
CA GLU A 37 -37.35 -21.65 17.94
C GLU A 37 -37.07 -23.16 18.10
N GLU A 38 -36.74 -23.87 17.03
CA GLU A 38 -36.49 -25.32 17.02
C GLU A 38 -34.99 -25.72 16.97
N GLY A 39 -34.06 -24.76 17.02
CA GLY A 39 -32.62 -25.04 17.03
C GLY A 39 -31.77 -24.08 16.17
N ILE A 40 -30.47 -24.32 16.22
CA ILE A 40 -29.49 -23.58 15.41
C ILE A 40 -29.36 -24.29 14.08
N LYS A 41 -29.80 -23.63 13.00
CA LYS A 41 -29.54 -24.08 11.64
C LYS A 41 -28.41 -23.25 11.05
N GLU A 42 -27.32 -23.88 10.71
CA GLU A 42 -26.24 -23.28 9.95
C GLU A 42 -26.55 -23.40 8.46
N ILE A 43 -26.67 -22.25 7.79
CA ILE A 43 -26.86 -22.21 6.33
C ILE A 43 -25.55 -21.68 5.75
N GLU A 44 -24.85 -22.55 5.02
CA GLU A 44 -23.64 -22.18 4.29
C GLU A 44 -24.02 -21.82 2.85
N TYR A 45 -23.63 -20.62 2.42
CA TYR A 45 -23.79 -20.23 1.02
C TYR A 45 -22.53 -19.53 0.49
N GLU A 46 -22.27 -19.78 -0.78
CA GLU A 46 -21.17 -19.20 -1.49
C GLU A 46 -21.62 -17.89 -2.17
N ILE A 47 -21.00 -16.77 -1.78
CA ILE A 47 -21.19 -15.51 -2.48
C ILE A 47 -20.05 -15.36 -3.50
N VAL A 48 -20.39 -15.40 -4.77
CA VAL A 48 -19.44 -15.14 -5.87
C VAL A 48 -19.49 -13.65 -6.20
N VAL A 49 -18.40 -12.94 -5.89
CA VAL A 49 -18.26 -11.51 -6.21
C VAL A 49 -17.35 -11.36 -7.42
N PRO A 50 -17.77 -10.64 -8.48
CA PRO A 50 -16.87 -10.29 -9.57
C PRO A 50 -15.63 -9.54 -9.05
N ILE A 51 -14.44 -9.83 -9.58
CA ILE A 51 -13.17 -9.24 -9.09
C ILE A 51 -13.18 -7.72 -9.14
N GLN A 52 -13.86 -7.12 -10.14
CA GLN A 52 -14.01 -5.67 -10.25
C GLN A 52 -14.81 -5.02 -9.12
N ASP A 53 -15.66 -5.79 -8.41
CA ASP A 53 -16.50 -5.30 -7.31
C ASP A 53 -15.87 -5.52 -5.94
N LEU A 54 -14.68 -6.16 -5.88
CA LEU A 54 -13.93 -6.30 -4.65
C LEU A 54 -13.35 -4.94 -4.25
N PRO A 55 -13.33 -4.60 -2.94
CA PRO A 55 -12.62 -3.44 -2.46
C PRO A 55 -11.18 -3.47 -2.94
N LYS A 56 -10.73 -2.43 -3.64
CA LYS A 56 -9.33 -2.33 -4.09
C LYS A 56 -8.44 -2.13 -2.88
N ASP A 57 -7.46 -2.99 -2.72
CA ASP A 57 -6.36 -2.76 -1.79
C ASP A 57 -5.41 -1.71 -2.38
N GLN A 58 -5.78 -0.44 -2.18
CA GLN A 58 -5.02 0.69 -2.73
C GLN A 58 -3.60 0.78 -2.17
N HIS A 59 -3.35 0.25 -0.96
CA HIS A 59 -2.00 0.17 -0.40
C HIS A 59 -1.14 -0.82 -1.20
N LYS A 60 -1.67 -2.01 -1.47
CA LYS A 60 -1.00 -3.00 -2.31
C LYS A 60 -0.79 -2.48 -3.74
N ASP A 61 -1.80 -1.84 -4.33
CA ASP A 61 -1.71 -1.26 -5.68
C ASP A 61 -0.61 -0.19 -5.75
N PHE A 62 -0.46 0.63 -4.71
CA PHE A 62 0.61 1.61 -4.59
C PHE A 62 2.00 0.94 -4.53
N LEU A 63 2.17 -0.09 -3.71
CA LEU A 63 3.42 -0.83 -3.60
C LEU A 63 3.79 -1.51 -4.93
N ASP A 64 2.81 -2.13 -5.59
CA ASP A 64 3.00 -2.76 -6.91
C ASP A 64 3.39 -1.71 -7.97
N ALA A 65 2.77 -0.53 -7.97
CA ALA A 65 3.07 0.54 -8.90
C ALA A 65 4.49 1.11 -8.70
N ILE A 66 4.93 1.30 -7.44
CA ILE A 66 6.30 1.73 -7.14
C ILE A 66 7.29 0.63 -7.54
N GLY A 67 7.06 -0.62 -7.11
CA GLY A 67 7.95 -1.73 -7.45
C GLY A 67 8.09 -1.93 -8.97
N PHE A 68 7.00 -1.76 -9.72
CA PHE A 68 7.05 -1.81 -11.18
C PHE A 68 7.89 -0.68 -11.77
N GLN A 69 7.75 0.54 -11.24
CA GLN A 69 8.55 1.70 -11.68
C GLN A 69 10.04 1.53 -11.40
N GLU A 70 10.41 0.91 -10.28
CA GLU A 70 11.79 0.79 -9.82
C GLU A 70 12.53 -0.40 -10.47
N SER A 71 11.85 -1.54 -10.63
CA SER A 71 12.51 -2.79 -11.04
C SER A 71 11.70 -3.68 -11.97
N GLY A 72 10.47 -3.28 -12.37
CA GLY A 72 9.50 -4.21 -12.97
C GLY A 72 9.03 -5.27 -11.98
N ASN A 73 8.93 -4.94 -10.70
CA ASN A 73 8.56 -5.82 -9.58
C ASN A 73 9.51 -6.99 -9.34
N ARG A 74 10.79 -6.87 -9.72
CA ARG A 74 11.81 -7.92 -9.52
C ARG A 74 12.54 -7.74 -8.20
N TYR A 75 12.58 -8.81 -7.41
CA TYR A 75 13.23 -8.81 -6.09
C TYR A 75 14.73 -9.11 -6.13
N ASP A 76 15.21 -9.75 -7.20
CA ASP A 76 16.54 -10.36 -7.32
C ASP A 76 17.57 -9.51 -8.04
N ILE A 77 17.27 -8.25 -8.33
CA ILE A 77 18.14 -7.39 -9.16
C ILE A 77 18.90 -6.34 -8.37
N VAL A 78 20.06 -5.99 -8.88
CA VAL A 78 20.84 -4.81 -8.49
C VAL A 78 21.09 -3.97 -9.73
N ASN A 79 20.81 -2.67 -9.66
CA ASN A 79 21.10 -1.78 -10.78
C ASN A 79 22.57 -1.34 -10.81
N ARG A 80 22.96 -0.62 -11.87
CA ARG A 80 24.34 -0.11 -12.07
C ARG A 80 24.84 0.81 -10.94
N TYR A 81 23.96 1.37 -10.15
CA TYR A 81 24.31 2.25 -9.02
C TYR A 81 24.32 1.52 -7.68
N GLY A 82 24.09 0.20 -7.67
CA GLY A 82 24.08 -0.62 -6.47
C GLY A 82 22.77 -0.58 -5.67
N TYR A 83 21.67 -0.08 -6.25
CA TYR A 83 20.33 -0.17 -5.65
C TYR A 83 19.75 -1.56 -5.87
N MET A 84 19.07 -2.11 -4.85
CA MET A 84 18.73 -3.52 -4.71
C MET A 84 17.25 -3.79 -4.64
N GLY A 85 16.82 -4.88 -5.27
CA GLY A 85 15.53 -5.52 -5.11
C GLY A 85 14.36 -4.77 -5.74
N ARG A 86 13.17 -5.18 -5.35
CA ARG A 86 11.90 -4.70 -5.90
C ARG A 86 11.78 -3.19 -5.89
N TYR A 87 12.17 -2.55 -4.79
CA TYR A 87 12.03 -1.11 -4.57
C TYR A 87 13.35 -0.33 -4.71
N GLN A 88 14.38 -0.96 -5.25
CA GLN A 88 15.69 -0.36 -5.50
C GLN A 88 16.28 0.34 -4.26
N PHE A 89 16.41 -0.43 -3.16
CA PHE A 89 16.98 0.09 -1.91
C PHE A 89 18.48 0.33 -2.00
N GLY A 90 18.91 1.52 -1.57
CA GLY A 90 20.33 1.80 -1.32
C GLY A 90 20.77 1.31 0.08
N LYS A 91 22.03 0.91 0.21
CA LYS A 91 22.61 0.48 1.50
C LYS A 91 22.48 1.54 2.61
N SER A 92 22.59 2.82 2.25
CA SER A 92 22.40 3.94 3.19
C SER A 92 20.98 4.03 3.72
N THR A 93 19.97 3.72 2.89
CA THR A 93 18.57 3.69 3.29
C THR A 93 18.32 2.54 4.26
N LEU A 94 18.81 1.32 3.96
CA LEU A 94 18.71 0.18 4.87
C LEU A 94 19.37 0.48 6.22
N LYS A 95 20.56 1.10 6.20
CA LYS A 95 21.24 1.56 7.45
C LYS A 95 20.38 2.55 8.24
N THR A 96 19.73 3.51 7.58
CA THR A 96 18.82 4.46 8.23
C THR A 96 17.64 3.76 8.89
N LEU A 97 17.12 2.70 8.28
CA LEU A 97 16.04 1.86 8.80
C LEU A 97 16.52 0.83 9.84
N ARG A 98 17.82 0.83 10.18
CA ARG A 98 18.47 -0.13 11.09
C ARG A 98 18.36 -1.60 10.61
N ILE A 99 18.27 -1.81 9.31
CA ILE A 99 18.27 -3.12 8.68
C ILE A 99 19.74 -3.45 8.35
N LYS A 100 20.25 -4.47 9.01
CA LYS A 100 21.63 -4.98 8.83
C LYS A 100 21.56 -6.30 8.06
N VAL A 101 21.90 -6.28 6.79
CA VAL A 101 21.80 -7.44 5.89
C VAL A 101 22.83 -7.28 4.77
N SER A 102 23.37 -8.41 4.27
CA SER A 102 24.17 -8.41 3.05
C SER A 102 23.29 -8.21 1.81
N THR A 103 23.90 -7.80 0.71
CA THR A 103 23.17 -7.68 -0.57
C THR A 103 22.55 -9.02 -0.99
N SER A 104 23.28 -10.12 -0.86
CA SER A 104 22.79 -11.46 -1.24
C SER A 104 21.60 -11.93 -0.41
N GLU A 105 21.65 -11.70 0.90
CA GLU A 105 20.53 -12.04 1.80
C GLU A 105 19.31 -11.18 1.50
N PHE A 106 19.50 -9.85 1.32
CA PHE A 106 18.39 -8.94 1.01
C PHE A 106 17.66 -9.32 -0.27
N LEU A 107 18.39 -9.71 -1.33
CA LEU A 107 17.80 -10.09 -2.62
C LEU A 107 17.01 -11.40 -2.57
N LYS A 108 17.36 -12.30 -1.64
CA LYS A 108 16.66 -13.59 -1.45
C LYS A 108 15.45 -13.49 -0.54
N ASP A 109 15.40 -12.48 0.31
CA ASP A 109 14.35 -12.30 1.31
C ASP A 109 13.32 -11.26 0.80
N THR A 110 12.29 -11.76 0.12
CA THR A 110 11.20 -10.92 -0.41
C THR A 110 10.39 -10.27 0.71
N LEU A 111 10.18 -10.97 1.83
CA LEU A 111 9.43 -10.44 2.99
C LEU A 111 10.18 -9.29 3.64
N LEU A 112 11.50 -9.41 3.78
CA LEU A 112 12.33 -8.31 4.31
C LEU A 112 12.28 -7.07 3.39
N GLN A 113 12.19 -7.26 2.07
CA GLN A 113 12.06 -6.14 1.13
C GLN A 113 10.72 -5.41 1.29
N GLU A 114 9.62 -6.14 1.48
CA GLU A 114 8.30 -5.55 1.76
C GLU A 114 8.29 -4.83 3.13
N GLU A 115 8.85 -5.47 4.15
CA GLU A 115 9.00 -4.85 5.47
C GLU A 115 9.86 -3.58 5.43
N ALA A 116 10.96 -3.59 4.69
CA ALA A 116 11.80 -2.42 4.50
C ALA A 116 11.05 -1.27 3.83
N MET A 117 10.20 -1.58 2.83
CA MET A 117 9.39 -0.56 2.17
C MET A 117 8.35 0.03 3.11
N THR A 118 7.62 -0.79 3.86
CA THR A 118 6.67 -0.33 4.88
C THR A 118 7.36 0.56 5.93
N LYS A 119 8.51 0.13 6.46
CA LYS A 119 9.32 0.93 7.40
C LYS A 119 9.75 2.28 6.79
N LEU A 120 10.15 2.30 5.52
CA LEU A 120 10.54 3.53 4.84
C LEU A 120 9.36 4.49 4.66
N LEU A 121 8.20 3.98 4.28
CA LEU A 121 6.97 4.78 4.15
C LEU A 121 6.59 5.39 5.50
N MET A 122 6.55 4.62 6.58
CA MET A 122 6.25 5.10 7.93
C MET A 122 7.29 6.13 8.39
N PHE A 123 8.57 5.87 8.17
CA PHE A 123 9.65 6.82 8.50
C PHE A 123 9.49 8.14 7.76
N ASN A 124 9.17 8.12 6.46
CA ASN A 124 8.95 9.31 5.67
C ASN A 124 7.63 10.01 6.05
N LYS A 125 6.54 9.27 6.33
CA LYS A 125 5.26 9.82 6.81
C LYS A 125 5.48 10.65 8.07
N LYS A 126 6.14 10.10 9.09
CA LYS A 126 6.48 10.82 10.32
C LYS A 126 7.26 12.11 10.04
N ARG A 127 8.19 12.09 9.11
CA ARG A 127 9.01 13.28 8.75
C ARG A 127 8.25 14.31 7.94
N LEU A 128 7.23 13.90 7.19
CA LEU A 128 6.44 14.76 6.30
C LEU A 128 5.07 15.11 6.88
N GLN A 129 4.70 14.61 8.06
CA GLN A 129 3.36 14.73 8.63
C GLN A 129 2.82 16.17 8.56
N LYS A 130 3.60 17.16 8.99
CA LYS A 130 3.20 18.57 8.94
C LYS A 130 2.85 19.08 7.53
N TYR A 131 3.48 18.52 6.51
CA TYR A 131 3.21 18.87 5.11
C TYR A 131 2.00 18.13 4.58
N ILE A 132 1.81 16.87 4.99
CA ILE A 132 0.64 16.06 4.69
C ILE A 132 -0.60 16.74 5.27
N ASP A 133 -0.60 17.05 6.57
CA ASP A 133 -1.74 17.65 7.27
C ASP A 133 -2.10 19.03 6.70
N LYS A 134 -1.08 19.82 6.32
CA LYS A 134 -1.30 21.19 5.87
C LYS A 134 -1.72 21.29 4.41
N TYR A 135 -1.22 20.41 3.55
CA TYR A 135 -1.31 20.62 2.10
C TYR A 135 -2.06 19.50 1.35
N SER A 136 -2.48 18.40 1.99
CA SER A 136 -3.25 17.36 1.29
C SER A 136 -4.53 17.91 0.70
N GLY A 137 -4.74 17.65 -0.59
CA GLY A 137 -5.85 18.19 -1.39
C GLY A 137 -5.55 19.53 -2.07
N GLU A 138 -4.47 20.23 -1.69
CA GLU A 138 -4.09 21.52 -2.25
C GLU A 138 -3.21 21.38 -3.49
N ILE A 139 -3.22 22.40 -4.35
CA ILE A 139 -2.28 22.52 -5.48
C ILE A 139 -1.13 23.44 -5.07
N VAL A 140 0.07 22.90 -4.93
CA VAL A 140 1.28 23.65 -4.60
C VAL A 140 2.24 23.59 -5.78
N ASN A 141 2.65 24.75 -6.31
CA ASN A 141 3.55 24.86 -7.47
C ASN A 141 3.12 23.95 -8.66
N GLY A 142 1.80 23.89 -8.94
CA GLY A 142 1.24 23.10 -10.04
C GLY A 142 1.23 21.58 -9.80
N VAL A 143 1.33 21.14 -8.54
CA VAL A 143 1.26 19.71 -8.13
C VAL A 143 0.15 19.55 -7.11
N LEU A 144 -0.80 18.65 -7.37
CA LEU A 144 -1.77 18.20 -6.37
C LEU A 144 -1.03 17.42 -5.28
N ILE A 145 -1.20 17.85 -4.04
CA ILE A 145 -0.54 17.22 -2.90
C ILE A 145 -1.44 16.11 -2.34
N THR A 146 -0.87 14.91 -2.27
CA THR A 146 -1.48 13.75 -1.60
C THR A 146 -0.46 13.06 -0.72
N GLU A 147 -0.89 12.33 0.30
CA GLU A 147 0.01 11.55 1.16
C GLU A 147 0.83 10.58 0.30
N SER A 148 0.18 9.78 -0.54
CA SER A 148 0.87 8.80 -1.41
C SER A 148 1.88 9.45 -2.35
N GLY A 149 1.53 10.57 -2.99
CA GLY A 149 2.44 11.32 -3.84
C GLY A 149 3.68 11.83 -3.10
N LEU A 150 3.51 12.39 -1.89
CA LEU A 150 4.62 12.85 -1.06
C LEU A 150 5.52 11.71 -0.60
N LEU A 151 4.95 10.55 -0.24
CA LEU A 151 5.72 9.38 0.20
C LEU A 151 6.48 8.73 -0.96
N ALA A 152 5.90 8.66 -2.15
CA ALA A 152 6.60 8.22 -3.35
C ALA A 152 7.76 9.17 -3.71
N ALA A 153 7.54 10.47 -3.66
CA ALA A 153 8.62 11.45 -3.88
C ALA A 153 9.73 11.35 -2.82
N ALA A 154 9.37 11.04 -1.57
CA ALA A 154 10.34 10.82 -0.50
C ALA A 154 11.07 9.48 -0.64
N HIS A 155 10.48 8.47 -1.24
CA HIS A 155 11.18 7.24 -1.63
C HIS A 155 12.29 7.56 -2.63
N LEU A 156 11.99 8.29 -3.70
CA LEU A 156 12.96 8.67 -4.75
C LEU A 156 14.06 9.59 -4.24
N GLY A 157 13.71 10.66 -3.53
CA GLY A 157 14.65 11.75 -3.23
C GLY A 157 14.89 12.02 -1.74
N GLY A 158 14.23 11.25 -0.85
CA GLY A 158 14.22 11.46 0.59
C GLY A 158 13.28 12.59 1.04
N ALA A 159 12.76 12.49 2.27
CA ALA A 159 11.89 13.52 2.87
C ALA A 159 12.53 14.92 2.93
N GLY A 160 13.86 15.00 3.02
CA GLY A 160 14.59 16.27 2.97
C GLY A 160 14.42 17.04 1.67
N SER A 161 14.42 16.32 0.54
CA SER A 161 14.22 16.92 -0.79
C SER A 161 12.79 17.43 -0.97
N VAL A 162 11.80 16.67 -0.47
CA VAL A 162 10.39 17.10 -0.46
C VAL A 162 10.23 18.37 0.37
N LYS A 163 10.78 18.42 1.58
CA LYS A 163 10.75 19.62 2.44
C LYS A 163 11.41 20.83 1.78
N LYS A 164 12.56 20.62 1.12
CA LYS A 164 13.25 21.67 0.41
C LYS A 164 12.40 22.22 -0.75
N TRP A 165 11.72 21.34 -1.48
CA TRP A 165 10.82 21.74 -2.55
C TRP A 165 9.67 22.63 -2.04
N PHE A 166 9.02 22.27 -0.94
CA PHE A 166 7.99 23.12 -0.33
C PHE A 166 8.52 24.51 0.07
N LYS A 167 9.76 24.58 0.58
CA LYS A 167 10.37 25.84 1.02
C LYS A 167 10.84 26.74 -0.10
N THR A 168 11.33 26.17 -1.19
CA THR A 168 12.11 26.94 -2.19
C THR A 168 11.59 26.80 -3.62
N GLY A 169 10.60 25.92 -3.88
CA GLY A 169 10.16 25.55 -5.23
C GLY A 169 11.20 24.75 -6.04
N LYS A 170 12.44 24.57 -5.53
CA LYS A 170 13.51 23.87 -6.27
C LYS A 170 13.23 22.38 -6.33
N VAL A 171 13.12 21.85 -7.55
CA VAL A 171 12.87 20.42 -7.81
C VAL A 171 14.19 19.66 -7.81
N ARG A 172 14.26 18.58 -7.02
CA ARG A 172 15.37 17.63 -7.08
C ARG A 172 15.05 16.51 -8.07
N SER A 173 16.10 16.08 -8.80
CA SER A 173 16.08 14.86 -9.61
C SER A 173 17.02 13.81 -9.00
N ASP A 174 16.75 12.53 -9.30
CA ASP A 174 17.66 11.41 -9.02
C ASP A 174 18.85 11.36 -10.01
N GLY A 175 19.67 10.31 -9.95
CA GLY A 175 20.80 10.08 -10.84
C GLY A 175 20.42 9.84 -12.31
N ASN A 176 19.18 9.52 -12.60
CA ASN A 176 18.63 9.32 -13.95
C ASN A 176 17.85 10.56 -14.46
N GLY A 177 17.84 11.67 -13.71
CA GLY A 177 17.11 12.88 -14.07
C GLY A 177 15.62 12.86 -13.72
N VAL A 178 15.12 11.82 -13.03
CA VAL A 178 13.72 11.71 -12.64
C VAL A 178 13.42 12.66 -11.49
N LYS A 179 12.43 13.51 -11.69
CA LYS A 179 12.06 14.58 -10.74
C LYS A 179 11.16 14.05 -9.62
N ILE A 180 11.37 14.50 -8.38
CA ILE A 180 10.46 14.17 -7.25
C ILE A 180 9.02 14.58 -7.52
N THR A 181 8.79 15.67 -8.27
CA THR A 181 7.44 16.13 -8.65
C THR A 181 6.76 15.21 -9.65
N SER A 182 7.51 14.49 -10.49
CA SER A 182 6.94 13.44 -11.36
C SER A 182 6.39 12.27 -10.53
N TYR A 183 7.11 11.88 -9.47
CA TYR A 183 6.63 10.88 -8.52
C TYR A 183 5.40 11.36 -7.74
N MET A 184 5.38 12.62 -7.27
CA MET A 184 4.19 13.19 -6.64
C MET A 184 2.94 13.06 -7.53
N LYS A 185 3.07 13.39 -8.82
CA LYS A 185 1.96 13.31 -9.77
C LYS A 185 1.57 11.87 -10.10
N LYS A 186 2.56 11.02 -10.40
CA LYS A 186 2.34 9.63 -10.84
C LYS A 186 1.69 8.77 -9.77
N PHE A 187 2.08 8.94 -8.52
CA PHE A 187 1.64 8.13 -7.39
C PHE A 187 0.63 8.85 -6.49
N SER A 188 -0.07 9.84 -7.06
CA SER A 188 -1.13 10.57 -6.37
C SER A 188 -2.41 9.73 -6.23
N GLY A 189 -3.15 9.93 -5.13
CA GLY A 189 -4.52 9.45 -4.99
C GLY A 189 -4.72 8.04 -4.42
N TYR A 190 -3.63 7.33 -4.05
CA TYR A 190 -3.76 6.07 -3.35
C TYR A 190 -4.09 6.29 -1.86
N LYS A 191 -5.00 5.48 -1.31
CA LYS A 191 -5.17 5.38 0.14
C LYS A 191 -4.15 4.41 0.70
N LEU A 192 -3.36 4.87 1.67
CA LEU A 192 -2.30 4.05 2.28
C LEU A 192 -2.73 3.63 3.68
N ASP A 193 -2.55 2.34 3.98
CA ASP A 193 -2.68 1.81 5.34
C ASP A 193 -1.27 1.76 5.96
N LEU A 194 -0.96 2.77 6.78
CA LEU A 194 0.33 2.96 7.44
C LEU A 194 0.11 3.25 8.93
N ASN A 195 -0.69 2.42 9.58
CA ASN A 195 -0.97 2.47 11.01
C ASN A 195 0.05 1.68 11.81
#